data_d7c2fa27f31e32dc17fd7927e6b07d20
#
_entry.id   d7c2fa27f31e32dc17fd7927e6b07d20
#
_cell.length_a   1.000
_cell.length_b   1.000
_cell.length_c   1.000
_cell.angle_alpha   90.00
_cell.angle_beta   90.00
_cell.angle_gamma   90.00
#
_symmetry.space_group_name_H-M   'P 1'
#
loop_
_entity.id
_entity.type
_entity.pdbx_description
1 polymer ?
#
loop_
_entity_poly.entity_id
_entity_poly.type
_entity_poly.pdbx_seq_one_letter_code
_entity_poly.pdbx_strand_id
1 'polypeptide(L)'
;TAIDKLAILTESNSLIEPELYDKYNVKRGLRNSNGTGVLVGLTKIGSVEGYKLIDDKKIPKEGKLFYRGINVEEIVDGFQKDNRMGFEETTYLLLFGKLPNKTELDDFNKLLSEMRCLPKHFTENMILKIPSSNIMNKLQRSVLVLYSSDDNPEDLSVRNVLKQSLNLIAKFPTIISYGYQAKSHYFYDNSLFIHSPRKDLRTAENILHMIRPDSKYTKT
;
A
#
# COMPACT_ATOMS: atom_id res chain seq x y z
N THR A 1 -22.34 -31.21 8.80
CA THR A 1 -22.64 -30.42 10.02
C THR A 1 -23.94 -29.61 9.86
N ALA A 2 -24.46 -29.03 10.94
CA ALA A 2 -25.60 -28.09 10.83
C ALA A 2 -25.28 -26.88 9.96
N ILE A 3 -24.02 -26.39 10.05
CA ILE A 3 -23.51 -25.27 9.23
C ILE A 3 -23.51 -25.61 7.74
N ASP A 4 -23.15 -26.84 7.34
CA ASP A 4 -23.13 -27.24 5.92
C ASP A 4 -24.53 -27.18 5.31
N LYS A 5 -25.57 -27.63 6.05
CA LYS A 5 -26.96 -27.55 5.61
C LYS A 5 -27.44 -26.10 5.46
N LEU A 6 -27.06 -25.23 6.40
CA LEU A 6 -27.39 -23.81 6.36
C LEU A 6 -26.63 -23.09 5.23
N ALA A 7 -25.41 -23.47 4.96
CA ALA A 7 -24.61 -22.93 3.85
C ALA A 7 -25.27 -23.24 2.50
N ILE A 8 -25.67 -24.49 2.26
CA ILE A 8 -26.42 -24.89 1.04
C ILE A 8 -27.69 -24.10 0.88
N LEU A 9 -28.47 -23.95 1.98
CA LEU A 9 -29.72 -23.18 1.97
C LEU A 9 -29.45 -21.69 1.66
N THR A 10 -28.39 -21.13 2.23
CA THR A 10 -27.97 -19.74 1.99
C THR A 10 -27.57 -19.54 0.54
N GLU A 11 -26.75 -20.42 -0.02
CA GLU A 11 -26.34 -20.37 -1.43
C GLU A 11 -27.57 -20.40 -2.36
N SER A 12 -28.45 -21.39 -2.18
CA SER A 12 -29.64 -21.52 -3.04
C SER A 12 -30.56 -20.32 -3.02
N ASN A 13 -30.72 -19.67 -1.84
CA ASN A 13 -31.60 -18.53 -1.66
C ASN A 13 -30.96 -17.16 -1.90
N SER A 14 -29.63 -17.10 -2.14
CA SER A 14 -28.92 -15.84 -2.36
C SER A 14 -28.53 -15.60 -3.82
N LEU A 15 -28.90 -16.54 -4.71
CA LEU A 15 -28.64 -16.38 -6.15
C LEU A 15 -29.54 -15.29 -6.73
N ILE A 16 -28.97 -14.39 -7.47
CA ILE A 16 -29.65 -13.39 -8.28
C ILE A 16 -29.41 -13.74 -9.74
N GLU A 17 -30.53 -13.97 -10.47
CA GLU A 17 -30.46 -14.31 -11.89
C GLU A 17 -29.73 -13.22 -12.67
N PRO A 18 -28.67 -13.58 -13.47
CA PRO A 18 -27.85 -12.61 -14.21
C PRO A 18 -28.67 -11.64 -15.08
N GLU A 19 -29.77 -12.09 -15.65
CA GLU A 19 -30.65 -11.32 -16.54
C GLU A 19 -31.32 -10.13 -15.81
N LEU A 20 -31.48 -10.22 -14.48
CA LEU A 20 -32.03 -9.12 -13.68
C LEU A 20 -31.13 -7.88 -13.69
N TYR A 21 -29.79 -8.06 -13.79
CA TYR A 21 -28.85 -6.94 -13.89
C TYR A 21 -29.08 -6.14 -15.19
N ASP A 22 -29.30 -6.83 -16.30
CA ASP A 22 -29.57 -6.19 -17.60
C ASP A 22 -30.97 -5.60 -17.61
N LYS A 23 -31.97 -6.33 -17.09
CA LYS A 23 -33.36 -5.88 -17.01
C LYS A 23 -33.52 -4.57 -16.22
N TYR A 24 -32.81 -4.42 -15.12
CA TYR A 24 -32.86 -3.24 -14.25
C TYR A 24 -31.69 -2.26 -14.48
N ASN A 25 -30.87 -2.47 -15.51
CA ASN A 25 -29.69 -1.66 -15.81
C ASN A 25 -28.74 -1.50 -14.60
N VAL A 26 -28.59 -2.56 -13.81
CA VAL A 26 -27.72 -2.58 -12.65
C VAL A 26 -26.31 -2.98 -13.07
N LYS A 27 -25.32 -2.20 -12.66
CA LYS A 27 -23.91 -2.50 -12.95
C LYS A 27 -23.42 -3.64 -12.07
N ARG A 28 -22.61 -4.54 -12.64
CA ARG A 28 -21.91 -5.59 -11.87
C ARG A 28 -20.60 -5.03 -11.33
N GLY A 29 -20.66 -4.48 -10.11
CA GLY A 29 -19.52 -3.79 -9.51
C GLY A 29 -19.12 -2.54 -10.31
N LEU A 30 -17.81 -2.34 -10.52
CA LEU A 30 -17.24 -1.19 -11.23
C LEU A 30 -17.01 -1.47 -12.73
N ARG A 31 -17.92 -2.20 -13.38
CA ARG A 31 -17.84 -2.56 -14.79
C ARG A 31 -19.14 -2.27 -15.53
N ASN A 32 -19.00 -1.77 -16.76
CA ASN A 32 -20.10 -1.71 -17.73
C ASN A 32 -20.32 -3.08 -18.37
N SER A 33 -21.46 -3.29 -19.04
CA SER A 33 -21.78 -4.54 -19.74
C SER A 33 -20.75 -4.92 -20.80
N ASN A 34 -20.14 -3.93 -21.48
CA ASN A 34 -19.05 -4.15 -22.43
C ASN A 34 -17.66 -4.40 -21.78
N GLY A 35 -17.61 -4.55 -20.42
CA GLY A 35 -16.40 -4.80 -19.67
C GLY A 35 -15.49 -3.59 -19.44
N THR A 36 -15.88 -2.37 -19.88
CA THR A 36 -15.14 -1.14 -19.51
C THR A 36 -15.37 -0.78 -18.06
N GLY A 37 -14.44 -0.03 -17.44
CA GLY A 37 -14.63 0.52 -16.09
C GLY A 37 -15.74 1.56 -16.06
N VAL A 38 -16.43 1.64 -14.91
CA VAL A 38 -17.38 2.72 -14.63
C VAL A 38 -16.61 3.99 -14.29
N LEU A 39 -17.00 5.12 -14.84
CA LEU A 39 -16.44 6.42 -14.49
C LEU A 39 -16.99 6.84 -13.12
N VAL A 40 -16.14 6.82 -12.09
CA VAL A 40 -16.52 7.14 -10.70
C VAL A 40 -15.91 8.45 -10.19
N GLY A 41 -14.97 9.05 -10.92
CA GLY A 41 -14.33 10.30 -10.55
C GLY A 41 -13.18 10.66 -11.49
N LEU A 42 -12.57 11.81 -11.20
CA LEU A 42 -11.39 12.30 -11.91
C LEU A 42 -10.20 12.38 -10.97
N THR A 43 -9.02 12.07 -11.46
CA THR A 43 -7.76 12.19 -10.73
C THR A 43 -6.66 12.79 -11.63
N LYS A 44 -5.73 13.53 -10.98
CA LYS A 44 -4.49 14.00 -11.61
C LYS A 44 -3.27 13.21 -11.13
N ILE A 45 -3.47 12.18 -10.28
CA ILE A 45 -2.36 11.48 -9.62
C ILE A 45 -1.74 10.43 -10.54
N GLY A 46 -2.56 9.68 -11.26
CA GLY A 46 -2.05 8.65 -12.14
C GLY A 46 -3.04 8.29 -13.25
N SER A 47 -2.50 7.74 -14.34
CA SER A 47 -3.31 7.18 -15.43
C SER A 47 -2.70 5.86 -15.91
N VAL A 48 -3.56 4.94 -16.29
CA VAL A 48 -3.17 3.64 -16.85
C VAL A 48 -3.80 3.54 -18.24
N GLU A 49 -2.98 3.26 -19.23
CA GLU A 49 -3.40 3.03 -20.60
C GLU A 49 -3.10 1.57 -20.96
N GLY A 50 -4.05 0.81 -21.46
CA GLY A 50 -3.87 -0.60 -21.86
C GLY A 50 -4.76 -0.99 -23.02
N TYR A 51 -5.65 -0.08 -23.45
CA TYR A 51 -6.51 -0.26 -24.61
C TYR A 51 -6.97 1.12 -25.17
N LYS A 52 -7.48 1.10 -26.37
CA LYS A 52 -8.24 2.21 -26.95
C LYS A 52 -9.64 1.72 -27.33
N LEU A 53 -10.60 2.62 -27.33
CA LEU A 53 -11.95 2.34 -27.86
C LEU A 53 -12.01 2.77 -29.32
N ILE A 54 -12.43 1.86 -30.20
CA ILE A 54 -12.76 2.13 -31.60
C ILE A 54 -14.13 1.51 -31.81
N ASP A 55 -15.11 2.31 -32.18
CA ASP A 55 -16.52 1.89 -32.39
C ASP A 55 -17.04 1.08 -31.20
N ASP A 56 -16.84 1.60 -29.97
CA ASP A 56 -17.17 0.98 -28.67
C ASP A 56 -16.51 -0.38 -28.40
N LYS A 57 -15.58 -0.81 -29.26
CA LYS A 57 -14.79 -2.03 -29.06
C LYS A 57 -13.43 -1.71 -28.44
N LYS A 58 -13.07 -2.53 -27.45
CA LYS A 58 -11.74 -2.45 -26.84
C LYS A 58 -10.70 -3.07 -27.75
N ILE A 59 -9.73 -2.25 -28.18
CA ILE A 59 -8.54 -2.70 -28.90
C ILE A 59 -7.37 -2.64 -27.93
N PRO A 60 -6.75 -3.78 -27.58
CA PRO A 60 -5.57 -3.78 -26.73
C PRO A 60 -4.45 -2.93 -27.31
N LYS A 61 -3.71 -2.25 -26.44
CA LYS A 61 -2.43 -1.59 -26.74
C LYS A 61 -1.43 -1.88 -25.65
N GLU A 62 -0.17 -1.59 -25.92
CA GLU A 62 0.87 -1.67 -24.92
C GLU A 62 0.49 -0.91 -23.64
N GLY A 63 0.66 -1.54 -22.48
CA GLY A 63 0.33 -0.96 -21.19
C GLY A 63 1.29 0.19 -20.85
N LYS A 64 0.73 1.34 -20.43
CA LYS A 64 1.52 2.48 -19.94
C LYS A 64 0.95 2.97 -18.63
N LEU A 65 1.83 3.27 -17.68
CA LEU A 65 1.50 3.85 -16.39
C LEU A 65 2.17 5.21 -16.27
N PHE A 66 1.38 6.21 -15.91
CA PHE A 66 1.87 7.56 -15.67
C PHE A 66 1.59 7.98 -14.23
N TYR A 67 2.57 8.58 -13.59
CA TYR A 67 2.45 9.25 -12.30
C TYR A 67 2.59 10.75 -12.50
N ARG A 68 1.55 11.52 -12.18
CA ARG A 68 1.51 12.98 -12.38
C ARG A 68 1.91 13.42 -13.80
N GLY A 69 1.57 12.59 -14.79
CA GLY A 69 1.88 12.85 -16.21
C GLY A 69 3.25 12.38 -16.69
N ILE A 70 4.09 11.83 -15.79
CA ILE A 70 5.41 11.28 -16.15
C ILE A 70 5.28 9.76 -16.29
N ASN A 71 5.83 9.17 -17.37
CA ASN A 71 5.85 7.74 -17.56
C ASN A 71 6.68 7.08 -16.43
N VAL A 72 6.15 6.02 -15.82
CA VAL A 72 6.85 5.30 -14.73
C VAL A 72 8.22 4.76 -15.17
N GLU A 73 8.38 4.36 -16.42
CA GLU A 73 9.66 3.91 -16.97
C GLU A 73 10.71 5.02 -16.91
N GLU A 74 10.34 6.26 -17.30
CA GLU A 74 11.25 7.42 -17.23
C GLU A 74 11.66 7.74 -15.78
N ILE A 75 10.73 7.56 -14.81
CA ILE A 75 11.04 7.74 -13.38
C ILE A 75 12.05 6.69 -12.93
N VAL A 76 11.82 5.42 -13.32
CA VAL A 76 12.71 4.29 -12.96
C VAL A 76 14.08 4.46 -13.59
N ASP A 77 14.15 4.76 -14.87
CA ASP A 77 15.42 5.00 -15.59
C ASP A 77 16.20 6.15 -14.98
N GLY A 78 15.49 7.21 -14.57
CA GLY A 78 16.11 8.38 -13.94
C GLY A 78 16.85 8.04 -12.65
N PHE A 79 16.19 7.39 -11.69
CA PHE A 79 16.85 7.05 -10.43
C PHE A 79 17.85 5.90 -10.56
N GLN A 80 17.65 4.94 -11.49
CA GLN A 80 18.62 3.88 -11.76
C GLN A 80 19.90 4.43 -12.38
N LYS A 81 19.79 5.31 -13.38
CA LYS A 81 20.94 5.96 -14.02
C LYS A 81 21.82 6.73 -13.03
N ASP A 82 21.18 7.36 -12.06
CA ASP A 82 21.88 8.13 -11.01
C ASP A 82 22.27 7.27 -9.80
N ASN A 83 22.00 5.95 -9.83
CA ASN A 83 22.20 5.00 -8.73
C ASN A 83 21.58 5.49 -7.41
N ARG A 84 20.31 5.95 -7.49
CA ARG A 84 19.51 6.47 -6.37
C ARG A 84 18.37 5.52 -6.00
N MET A 85 17.91 5.59 -4.76
CA MET A 85 16.67 4.93 -4.32
C MET A 85 15.46 5.76 -4.74
N GLY A 86 14.50 5.13 -5.44
CA GLY A 86 13.37 5.84 -6.07
C GLY A 86 12.11 5.95 -5.21
N PHE A 87 12.01 5.25 -4.06
CA PHE A 87 10.77 5.19 -3.29
C PHE A 87 10.33 6.56 -2.77
N GLU A 88 11.23 7.29 -2.12
CA GLU A 88 10.93 8.59 -1.51
C GLU A 88 10.66 9.66 -2.57
N GLU A 89 11.42 9.64 -3.67
CA GLU A 89 11.21 10.55 -4.80
C GLU A 89 9.85 10.34 -5.48
N THR A 90 9.48 9.08 -5.70
CA THR A 90 8.17 8.73 -6.27
C THR A 90 7.04 9.09 -5.30
N THR A 91 7.23 8.85 -4.01
CA THR A 91 6.27 9.26 -2.96
C THR A 91 6.06 10.78 -2.97
N TYR A 92 7.14 11.55 -3.07
CA TYR A 92 7.09 13.00 -3.15
C TYR A 92 6.30 13.46 -4.39
N LEU A 93 6.62 12.88 -5.56
CA LEU A 93 5.91 13.16 -6.81
C LEU A 93 4.40 12.92 -6.69
N LEU A 94 4.00 11.76 -6.17
CA LEU A 94 2.58 11.40 -6.04
C LEU A 94 1.83 12.32 -5.08
N LEU A 95 2.43 12.66 -3.94
CA LEU A 95 1.81 13.52 -2.92
C LEU A 95 1.78 14.99 -3.34
N PHE A 96 2.87 15.52 -3.88
CA PHE A 96 3.05 16.95 -4.10
C PHE A 96 2.96 17.40 -5.56
N GLY A 97 2.89 16.46 -6.50
CA GLY A 97 2.62 16.74 -7.92
C GLY A 97 3.83 17.22 -8.74
N LYS A 98 5.03 17.21 -8.15
CA LYS A 98 6.30 17.54 -8.81
C LYS A 98 7.43 16.66 -8.31
N LEU A 99 8.48 16.48 -9.13
CA LEU A 99 9.72 15.86 -8.68
C LEU A 99 10.46 16.80 -7.71
N PRO A 100 11.05 16.29 -6.62
CA PRO A 100 11.82 17.09 -5.70
C PRO A 100 13.19 17.45 -6.30
N ASN A 101 13.70 18.63 -5.97
CA ASN A 101 15.12 18.89 -6.09
C ASN A 101 15.90 18.19 -4.95
N LYS A 102 17.24 18.23 -4.99
CA LYS A 102 18.08 17.53 -4.01
C LYS A 102 17.78 17.92 -2.57
N THR A 103 17.65 19.20 -2.29
CA THR A 103 17.35 19.71 -0.94
C THR A 103 15.98 19.26 -0.46
N GLU A 104 14.95 19.39 -1.32
CA GLU A 104 13.60 18.93 -1.02
C GLU A 104 13.55 17.42 -0.74
N LEU A 105 14.30 16.62 -1.50
CA LEU A 105 14.38 15.18 -1.29
C LEU A 105 15.08 14.84 0.02
N ASP A 106 16.17 15.54 0.36
CA ASP A 106 16.91 15.31 1.61
C ASP A 106 16.07 15.70 2.84
N ASP A 107 15.37 16.82 2.79
CA ASP A 107 14.44 17.23 3.85
C ASP A 107 13.26 16.24 4.01
N PHE A 108 12.71 15.77 2.89
CA PHE A 108 11.64 14.76 2.92
C PHE A 108 12.10 13.43 3.49
N ASN A 109 13.30 12.98 3.14
CA ASN A 109 13.91 11.77 3.72
C ASN A 109 14.10 11.90 5.23
N LYS A 110 14.60 13.04 5.69
CA LYS A 110 14.75 13.31 7.11
C LYS A 110 13.41 13.27 7.83
N LEU A 111 12.38 13.91 7.28
CA LEU A 111 11.03 13.89 7.83
C LEU A 111 10.49 12.47 7.97
N LEU A 112 10.54 11.64 6.90
CA LEU A 112 10.09 10.25 6.96
C LEU A 112 10.91 9.43 7.97
N SER A 113 12.23 9.67 8.07
CA SER A 113 13.10 8.95 9.01
C SER A 113 12.73 9.19 10.47
N GLU A 114 12.28 10.39 10.80
CA GLU A 114 11.83 10.76 12.15
C GLU A 114 10.47 10.12 12.50
N MET A 115 9.65 9.80 11.51
CA MET A 115 8.30 9.23 11.69
C MET A 115 8.27 7.70 11.72
N ARG A 116 9.39 7.00 11.49
CA ARG A 116 9.42 5.52 11.35
C ARG A 116 9.13 4.76 12.63
N CYS A 117 9.43 5.34 13.78
CA CYS A 117 9.27 4.65 15.05
C CYS A 117 7.79 4.37 15.34
N LEU A 118 7.51 3.15 15.76
CA LEU A 118 6.18 2.74 16.24
C LEU A 118 5.90 3.31 17.63
N PRO A 119 4.63 3.50 18.01
CA PRO A 119 4.27 3.88 19.37
C PRO A 119 4.85 2.91 20.41
N LYS A 120 5.05 3.39 21.64
CA LYS A 120 5.54 2.58 22.75
C LYS A 120 4.67 1.32 22.93
N HIS A 121 5.31 0.17 23.11
CA HIS A 121 4.66 -1.14 23.27
C HIS A 121 3.83 -1.65 22.08
N PHE A 122 3.82 -0.95 20.94
CA PHE A 122 3.08 -1.38 19.76
C PHE A 122 3.60 -2.73 19.21
N THR A 123 4.91 -2.87 19.14
CA THR A 123 5.56 -4.12 18.66
C THR A 123 5.16 -5.31 19.52
N GLU A 124 5.29 -5.19 20.82
CA GLU A 124 5.02 -6.26 21.77
C GLU A 124 3.54 -6.63 21.79
N ASN A 125 2.66 -5.64 21.98
CA ASN A 125 1.25 -5.88 22.23
C ASN A 125 0.44 -6.12 20.96
N MET A 126 0.83 -5.49 19.83
CA MET A 126 0.05 -5.57 18.60
C MET A 126 0.66 -6.53 17.59
N ILE A 127 1.99 -6.57 17.45
CA ILE A 127 2.62 -7.40 16.42
C ILE A 127 2.96 -8.78 16.97
N LEU A 128 3.69 -8.89 18.08
CA LEU A 128 4.18 -10.16 18.60
C LEU A 128 3.12 -10.93 19.38
N LYS A 129 2.37 -10.28 20.26
CA LYS A 129 1.37 -10.94 21.10
C LYS A 129 0.17 -11.49 20.31
N ILE A 130 -0.16 -10.90 19.18
CA ILE A 130 -1.27 -11.33 18.32
C ILE A 130 -0.74 -11.52 16.89
N PRO A 131 0.10 -12.54 16.63
CA PRO A 131 0.66 -12.80 15.31
C PRO A 131 -0.43 -13.15 14.31
N SER A 132 -0.14 -13.04 13.01
CA SER A 132 -1.05 -13.44 11.94
C SER A 132 -0.27 -14.12 10.82
N SER A 133 -0.79 -15.21 10.30
CA SER A 133 -0.30 -15.85 9.09
C SER A 133 -0.56 -14.97 7.84
N ASN A 134 -1.53 -14.07 7.91
CA ASN A 134 -1.90 -13.13 6.85
C ASN A 134 -1.34 -11.74 7.17
N ILE A 135 -0.31 -11.31 6.42
CA ILE A 135 0.35 -10.01 6.61
C ILE A 135 -0.59 -8.85 6.27
N MET A 136 -1.45 -8.97 5.25
CA MET A 136 -2.44 -7.91 4.93
C MET A 136 -3.41 -7.68 6.08
N ASN A 137 -3.90 -8.75 6.72
CA ASN A 137 -4.72 -8.64 7.92
C ASN A 137 -3.96 -7.95 9.06
N LYS A 138 -2.66 -8.27 9.23
CA LYS A 138 -1.81 -7.61 10.22
C LYS A 138 -1.70 -6.11 9.95
N LEU A 139 -1.50 -5.70 8.69
CA LEU A 139 -1.42 -4.30 8.29
C LEU A 139 -2.73 -3.55 8.59
N GLN A 140 -3.87 -4.10 8.20
CA GLN A 140 -5.19 -3.51 8.47
C GLN A 140 -5.43 -3.28 9.95
N ARG A 141 -5.17 -4.29 10.80
CA ARG A 141 -5.29 -4.17 12.26
C ARG A 141 -4.32 -3.13 12.83
N SER A 142 -3.12 -3.05 12.29
CA SER A 142 -2.11 -2.07 12.72
C SER A 142 -2.57 -0.63 12.44
N VAL A 143 -3.19 -0.37 11.30
CA VAL A 143 -3.78 0.95 10.98
C VAL A 143 -4.86 1.33 11.99
N LEU A 144 -5.78 0.40 12.30
CA LEU A 144 -6.86 0.63 13.26
C LEU A 144 -6.33 0.91 14.67
N VAL A 145 -5.24 0.25 15.08
CA VAL A 145 -4.61 0.51 16.39
C VAL A 145 -3.85 1.83 16.40
N LEU A 146 -3.19 2.21 15.29
CA LEU A 146 -2.53 3.50 15.17
C LEU A 146 -3.49 4.68 15.28
N TYR A 147 -4.75 4.52 14.86
CA TYR A 147 -5.82 5.51 15.09
C TYR A 147 -5.92 5.92 16.56
N SER A 148 -5.86 4.94 17.48
CA SER A 148 -5.94 5.21 18.93
C SER A 148 -4.71 5.95 19.49
N SER A 149 -3.65 6.08 18.69
CA SER A 149 -2.42 6.80 19.06
C SER A 149 -2.33 8.18 18.41
N ASP A 150 -3.35 8.60 17.69
CA ASP A 150 -3.45 9.93 17.08
C ASP A 150 -4.27 10.85 17.99
N ASP A 151 -3.73 12.02 18.31
CA ASP A 151 -4.41 13.01 19.17
C ASP A 151 -5.63 13.64 18.49
N ASN A 152 -5.68 13.67 17.17
CA ASN A 152 -6.74 14.28 16.37
C ASN A 152 -7.16 13.43 15.17
N PRO A 153 -7.61 12.18 15.38
CA PRO A 153 -7.86 11.23 14.29
C PRO A 153 -8.99 11.66 13.35
N GLU A 154 -9.96 12.42 13.83
CA GLU A 154 -11.14 12.88 13.08
C GLU A 154 -10.96 14.26 12.40
N ASP A 155 -9.80 14.90 12.56
CA ASP A 155 -9.52 16.16 11.87
C ASP A 155 -9.22 15.92 10.40
N LEU A 156 -10.16 16.28 9.52
CA LEU A 156 -10.09 16.14 8.07
C LEU A 156 -9.39 17.30 7.36
N SER A 157 -8.76 18.23 8.10
CA SER A 157 -7.95 19.26 7.47
C SER A 157 -6.84 18.67 6.62
N VAL A 158 -6.53 19.31 5.48
CA VAL A 158 -5.46 18.86 4.57
C VAL A 158 -4.13 18.64 5.31
N ARG A 159 -3.83 19.53 6.26
CA ARG A 159 -2.61 19.45 7.07
C ARG A 159 -2.58 18.19 7.93
N ASN A 160 -3.68 17.86 8.60
CA ASN A 160 -3.75 16.68 9.47
C ASN A 160 -3.77 15.37 8.65
N VAL A 161 -4.57 15.33 7.58
CA VAL A 161 -4.61 14.16 6.66
C VAL A 161 -3.24 13.91 6.04
N LEU A 162 -2.50 14.95 5.66
CA LEU A 162 -1.13 14.81 5.17
C LEU A 162 -0.20 14.25 6.27
N LYS A 163 -0.28 14.77 7.50
CA LYS A 163 0.50 14.26 8.64
C LYS A 163 0.22 12.78 8.89
N GLN A 164 -1.04 12.37 8.91
CA GLN A 164 -1.46 10.97 9.08
C GLN A 164 -0.94 10.08 7.94
N SER A 165 -1.05 10.54 6.69
CA SER A 165 -0.55 9.82 5.51
C SER A 165 0.95 9.61 5.58
N LEU A 166 1.73 10.64 5.90
CA LEU A 166 3.18 10.56 6.05
C LEU A 166 3.58 9.63 7.20
N ASN A 167 2.85 9.65 8.32
CA ASN A 167 3.05 8.72 9.43
C ASN A 167 2.85 7.27 9.00
N LEU A 168 1.79 6.98 8.24
CA LEU A 168 1.53 5.63 7.73
C LEU A 168 2.62 5.20 6.75
N ILE A 169 2.96 6.03 5.76
CA ILE A 169 4.02 5.75 4.77
C ILE A 169 5.34 5.42 5.47
N ALA A 170 5.70 6.19 6.51
CA ALA A 170 6.95 5.98 7.24
C ALA A 170 6.94 4.72 8.13
N LYS A 171 5.78 4.35 8.73
CA LYS A 171 5.66 3.23 9.68
C LYS A 171 5.38 1.89 9.00
N PHE A 172 4.74 1.87 7.82
CA PHE A 172 4.41 0.62 7.13
C PHE A 172 5.63 -0.31 6.92
N PRO A 173 6.81 0.16 6.47
CA PRO A 173 7.98 -0.68 6.34
C PRO A 173 8.35 -1.41 7.63
N THR A 174 8.27 -0.73 8.78
CA THR A 174 8.54 -1.32 10.09
C THR A 174 7.47 -2.35 10.47
N ILE A 175 6.19 -2.03 10.25
CA ILE A 175 5.07 -2.95 10.55
C ILE A 175 5.14 -4.20 9.66
N ILE A 176 5.46 -4.04 8.37
CA ILE A 176 5.62 -5.16 7.43
C ILE A 176 6.77 -6.07 7.88
N SER A 177 7.93 -5.48 8.16
CA SER A 177 9.12 -6.24 8.55
C SER A 177 8.91 -7.00 9.86
N TYR A 178 8.35 -6.34 10.87
CA TYR A 178 8.06 -6.99 12.16
C TYR A 178 6.92 -8.00 12.05
N GLY A 179 5.90 -7.72 11.25
CA GLY A 179 4.83 -8.66 10.95
C GLY A 179 5.34 -9.92 10.24
N TYR A 180 6.28 -9.75 9.31
CA TYR A 180 6.95 -10.88 8.64
C TYR A 180 7.78 -11.71 9.61
N GLN A 181 8.58 -11.07 10.49
CA GLN A 181 9.37 -11.76 11.51
C GLN A 181 8.49 -12.53 12.50
N ALA A 182 7.39 -11.90 12.95
CA ALA A 182 6.41 -12.57 13.80
C ALA A 182 5.77 -13.79 13.09
N LYS A 183 5.37 -13.63 11.80
CA LYS A 183 4.86 -14.74 11.00
C LYS A 183 5.90 -15.86 10.86
N SER A 184 7.13 -15.51 10.53
CA SER A 184 8.23 -16.46 10.36
C SER A 184 8.50 -17.26 11.65
N HIS A 185 8.46 -16.59 12.79
CA HIS A 185 8.68 -17.21 14.09
C HIS A 185 7.50 -18.11 14.53
N TYR A 186 6.28 -17.57 14.54
CA TYR A 186 5.13 -18.27 15.14
C TYR A 186 4.49 -19.32 14.24
N PHE A 187 4.70 -19.27 12.92
CA PHE A 187 4.06 -20.19 11.97
C PHE A 187 5.04 -21.06 11.18
N TYR A 188 6.34 -20.76 11.25
CA TYR A 188 7.37 -21.53 10.55
C TYR A 188 8.56 -21.92 11.43
N ASP A 189 8.45 -21.75 12.76
CA ASP A 189 9.44 -22.11 13.75
C ASP A 189 10.84 -21.52 13.55
N ASN A 190 10.93 -20.40 12.84
CA ASN A 190 12.20 -19.69 12.64
C ASN A 190 12.55 -18.82 13.86
N SER A 191 13.83 -18.48 14.01
CA SER A 191 14.28 -17.54 15.04
C SER A 191 13.64 -16.17 14.86
N LEU A 192 13.28 -15.50 15.96
CA LEU A 192 12.72 -14.14 15.94
C LEU A 192 13.84 -13.10 15.94
N PHE A 193 13.85 -12.25 14.95
CA PHE A 193 14.75 -11.10 14.86
C PHE A 193 13.94 -9.81 14.80
N ILE A 194 14.25 -8.85 15.64
CA ILE A 194 13.60 -7.54 15.67
C ILE A 194 14.69 -6.47 15.64
N HIS A 195 15.05 -6.04 14.44
CA HIS A 195 16.00 -4.95 14.22
C HIS A 195 15.26 -3.62 14.13
N SER A 196 15.66 -2.64 14.95
CA SER A 196 15.08 -1.31 14.92
C SER A 196 15.39 -0.57 13.61
N PRO A 197 14.44 0.20 13.05
CA PRO A 197 14.70 1.00 11.87
C PRO A 197 15.79 2.05 12.14
N ARG A 198 16.69 2.25 11.19
CA ARG A 198 17.77 3.21 11.26
C ARG A 198 17.38 4.51 10.56
N LYS A 199 17.77 5.66 11.14
CA LYS A 199 17.46 6.99 10.58
C LYS A 199 18.30 7.33 9.35
N ASP A 200 19.50 6.80 9.27
CA ASP A 200 20.47 7.04 8.19
C ASP A 200 20.22 6.21 6.93
N LEU A 201 19.29 5.24 6.97
CA LEU A 201 18.93 4.40 5.83
C LEU A 201 17.67 4.90 5.13
N ARG A 202 17.60 4.71 3.82
CA ARG A 202 16.39 4.92 3.02
C ARG A 202 15.36 3.80 3.31
N THR A 203 14.15 3.97 2.86
CA THR A 203 13.05 3.00 3.14
C THR A 203 13.39 1.60 2.65
N ALA A 204 13.87 1.45 1.41
CA ALA A 204 14.23 0.14 0.87
C ALA A 204 15.37 -0.53 1.64
N GLU A 205 16.41 0.23 1.99
CA GLU A 205 17.52 -0.24 2.81
C GLU A 205 17.07 -0.67 4.21
N ASN A 206 16.15 0.09 4.82
CA ASN A 206 15.58 -0.24 6.13
C ASN A 206 14.78 -1.55 6.11
N ILE A 207 14.02 -1.82 5.03
CA ILE A 207 13.30 -3.08 4.89
C ILE A 207 14.29 -4.25 4.90
N LEU A 208 15.36 -4.18 4.11
CA LEU A 208 16.39 -5.22 4.08
C LEU A 208 17.08 -5.38 5.44
N HIS A 209 17.47 -4.25 6.06
CA HIS A 209 18.06 -4.22 7.40
C HIS A 209 17.17 -4.89 8.46
N MET A 210 15.87 -4.65 8.44
CA MET A 210 14.95 -5.20 9.43
C MET A 210 14.52 -6.64 9.17
N ILE A 211 14.53 -7.10 7.91
CA ILE A 211 14.11 -8.46 7.55
C ILE A 211 15.25 -9.46 7.67
N ARG A 212 16.49 -9.06 7.38
CA ARG A 212 17.63 -9.99 7.36
C ARG A 212 18.14 -10.28 8.75
N PRO A 213 18.42 -11.55 9.10
CA PRO A 213 18.92 -11.92 10.43
C PRO A 213 20.21 -11.22 10.84
N ASP A 214 21.10 -10.98 9.86
CA ASP A 214 22.39 -10.30 10.05
C ASP A 214 22.31 -8.77 10.00
N SER A 215 21.09 -8.22 9.86
CA SER A 215 20.78 -6.79 9.73
C SER A 215 21.54 -6.05 8.62
N LYS A 216 22.14 -6.78 7.68
CA LYS A 216 22.84 -6.19 6.54
C LYS A 216 21.87 -5.74 5.46
N TYR A 217 22.24 -4.69 4.77
CA TYR A 217 21.61 -4.22 3.54
C TYR A 217 22.65 -4.05 2.47
N THR A 218 22.26 -4.21 1.21
CA THR A 218 23.14 -3.96 0.07
C THR A 218 22.68 -2.67 -0.58
N LYS A 219 23.64 -1.79 -0.87
CA LYS A 219 23.43 -0.75 -1.89
C LYS A 219 23.48 -1.48 -3.22
N THR A 220 22.38 -1.48 -3.95
CA THR A 220 22.31 -1.95 -5.33
C THR A 220 22.85 -0.89 -6.25
#